data_e6cea533e32072eba7e368acd077fae7
#
_entry.id   e6cea533e32072eba7e368acd077fae7
#
_cell.length_a   1.000
_cell.length_b   1.000
_cell.length_c   1.000
_cell.angle_alpha   90.00
_cell.angle_beta   90.00
_cell.angle_gamma   90.00
#
_symmetry.space_group_name_H-M   'P 1'
#
loop_
_entity.id
_entity.type
_entity.pdbx_description
1 polymer ?
#
loop_
_entity_poly.entity_id
_entity_poly.type
_entity_poly.pdbx_seq_one_letter_code
_entity_poly.pdbx_strand_id
1 'polypeptide(L)'
;MTAYFIASYRITDPAGYEPYVPAVIPILQATGCEVLAADYASEAVEGEPGEVTVVLKFASKEAGWAWYNSPEYQAIVHLRTDHTKGTAVLIDQWSPPA
;
A
#
# COMPACT_ATOMS: atom_id res chain seq x y z
N MET A 1 6.73 5.22 -16.95
CA MET A 1 7.75 5.25 -15.89
C MET A 1 7.25 4.44 -14.71
N THR A 2 8.04 3.51 -14.26
CA THR A 2 7.71 2.69 -13.09
C THR A 2 7.38 3.55 -11.88
N ALA A 3 6.39 3.15 -11.13
CA ALA A 3 5.95 3.86 -9.93
C ALA A 3 5.77 2.90 -8.77
N TYR A 4 5.80 3.45 -7.57
CA TYR A 4 5.62 2.68 -6.35
C TYR A 4 4.51 3.28 -5.50
N PHE A 5 3.69 2.41 -4.94
CA PHE A 5 2.75 2.77 -3.89
C PHE A 5 3.38 2.37 -2.57
N ILE A 6 3.57 3.34 -1.68
CA ILE A 6 4.19 3.10 -0.38
C ILE A 6 3.22 3.51 0.71
N ALA A 7 2.80 2.53 1.50
CA ALA A 7 1.94 2.76 2.66
C ALA A 7 2.73 2.53 3.92
N SER A 8 2.58 3.43 4.89
CA SER A 8 3.20 3.30 6.21
C SER A 8 2.14 3.66 7.24
N TYR A 9 1.77 2.71 8.09
CA TYR A 9 0.69 2.94 9.02
C TYR A 9 0.79 2.09 10.27
N ARG A 10 0.05 2.55 11.29
CA ARG A 10 -0.15 1.84 12.55
C ARG A 10 -1.55 1.27 12.57
N ILE A 11 -1.68 0.00 12.95
CA ILE A 11 -2.98 -0.64 13.12
C ILE A 11 -3.57 -0.19 14.47
N THR A 12 -4.73 0.48 14.44
CA THR A 12 -5.39 0.98 15.65
C THR A 12 -6.47 0.01 16.15
N ASP A 13 -7.01 -0.82 15.25
CA ASP A 13 -7.99 -1.85 15.59
C ASP A 13 -7.65 -3.13 14.83
N PRO A 14 -6.87 -4.05 15.45
CA PRO A 14 -6.46 -5.28 14.78
C PRO A 14 -7.62 -6.14 14.29
N ALA A 15 -8.70 -6.26 15.07
CA ALA A 15 -9.84 -7.09 14.70
C ALA A 15 -10.54 -6.53 13.43
N GLY A 16 -10.69 -5.21 13.35
CA GLY A 16 -11.29 -4.57 12.18
C GLY A 16 -10.40 -4.62 10.95
N TYR A 17 -9.09 -4.60 11.14
CA TYR A 17 -8.12 -4.66 10.05
C TYR A 17 -7.95 -6.08 9.49
N GLU A 18 -8.14 -7.10 10.30
CA GLU A 18 -7.84 -8.49 9.94
C GLU A 18 -8.39 -8.93 8.58
N PRO A 19 -9.63 -8.57 8.18
CA PRO A 19 -10.16 -8.98 6.87
C PRO A 19 -9.50 -8.31 5.68
N TYR A 20 -8.70 -7.25 5.89
CA TYR A 20 -8.13 -6.46 4.79
C TYR A 20 -7.16 -7.28 3.93
N VAL A 21 -6.21 -7.97 4.55
CA VAL A 21 -5.15 -8.67 3.81
C VAL A 21 -5.72 -9.75 2.90
N PRO A 22 -6.57 -10.68 3.38
CA PRO A 22 -7.16 -11.68 2.49
C PRO A 22 -8.07 -11.06 1.42
N ALA A 23 -8.63 -9.87 1.65
CA ALA A 23 -9.48 -9.20 0.67
C ALA A 23 -8.65 -8.50 -0.41
N VAL A 24 -7.50 -7.92 -0.07
CA VAL A 24 -6.70 -7.14 -1.03
C VAL A 24 -5.83 -8.02 -1.93
N ILE A 25 -5.37 -9.16 -1.45
CA ILE A 25 -4.46 -10.03 -2.20
C ILE A 25 -5.01 -10.43 -3.57
N PRO A 26 -6.26 -10.93 -3.69
CA PRO A 26 -6.78 -11.29 -5.01
C PRO A 26 -6.87 -10.09 -5.95
N ILE A 27 -7.16 -8.91 -5.43
CA ILE A 27 -7.24 -7.68 -6.23
C ILE A 27 -5.86 -7.32 -6.78
N LEU A 28 -4.82 -7.39 -5.95
CA LEU A 28 -3.45 -7.13 -6.38
C LEU A 28 -3.00 -8.14 -7.43
N GLN A 29 -3.32 -9.40 -7.25
CA GLN A 29 -3.01 -10.45 -8.22
C GLN A 29 -3.69 -10.20 -9.56
N ALA A 30 -4.96 -9.84 -9.55
CA ALA A 30 -5.71 -9.53 -10.77
C ALA A 30 -5.18 -8.27 -11.48
N THR A 31 -4.67 -7.30 -10.71
CA THR A 31 -4.10 -6.08 -11.26
C THR A 31 -2.74 -6.34 -11.92
N GLY A 32 -2.04 -7.38 -11.50
CA GLY A 32 -0.72 -7.70 -12.01
C GLY A 32 0.39 -6.85 -11.43
N CYS A 33 0.12 -6.10 -10.35
CA CYS A 33 1.18 -5.36 -9.67
C CYS A 33 2.08 -6.32 -8.88
N GLU A 34 3.29 -5.85 -8.60
CA GLU A 34 4.26 -6.63 -7.85
C GLU A 34 4.34 -6.12 -6.41
N VAL A 35 4.17 -7.00 -5.44
CA VAL A 35 4.38 -6.66 -4.03
C VAL A 35 5.87 -6.81 -3.75
N LEU A 36 6.57 -5.70 -3.58
CA LEU A 36 8.02 -5.72 -3.35
C LEU A 36 8.35 -5.98 -1.89
N ALA A 37 7.54 -5.44 -0.98
CA ALA A 37 7.75 -5.61 0.45
C ALA A 37 6.44 -5.40 1.19
N ALA A 38 6.29 -6.14 2.29
CA ALA A 38 5.20 -5.95 3.23
C ALA A 38 5.74 -6.38 4.60
N ASP A 39 6.05 -5.41 5.45
CA ASP A 39 6.66 -5.67 6.75
C ASP A 39 5.71 -5.17 7.83
N TYR A 40 5.37 -6.04 8.76
CA TYR A 40 4.49 -5.73 9.89
C TYR A 40 5.26 -5.44 11.17
N ALA A 41 6.57 -5.37 11.09
CA ALA A 41 7.45 -5.06 12.21
C ALA A 41 8.56 -4.12 11.75
N SER A 42 8.17 -3.04 11.07
CA SER A 42 9.11 -2.05 10.54
C SER A 42 9.93 -1.45 11.66
N GLU A 43 11.24 -1.32 11.44
CA GLU A 43 12.15 -0.71 12.38
C GLU A 43 12.33 0.76 12.02
N ALA A 44 12.07 1.65 12.97
CA ALA A 44 12.23 3.08 12.76
C ALA A 44 13.71 3.43 12.65
N VAL A 45 14.09 4.10 11.58
CA VAL A 45 15.41 4.71 11.44
C VAL A 45 15.36 6.14 11.97
N GLU A 46 14.26 6.83 11.62
CA GLU A 46 14.00 8.19 12.09
C GLU A 46 12.50 8.35 12.34
N GLY A 47 12.14 9.08 13.37
CA GLY A 47 10.75 9.43 13.66
C GLY A 47 9.94 8.28 14.22
N GLU A 48 8.62 8.40 14.10
CA GLU A 48 7.67 7.43 14.62
C GLU A 48 6.79 6.88 13.50
N PRO A 49 7.31 6.01 12.63
CA PRO A 49 6.49 5.35 11.62
C PRO A 49 5.58 4.30 12.26
N GLY A 50 4.56 3.89 11.52
CA GLY A 50 3.79 2.73 11.95
C GLY A 50 4.59 1.44 11.82
N GLU A 51 4.08 0.36 12.42
CA GLU A 51 4.70 -0.96 12.33
C GLU A 51 4.54 -1.59 10.94
N VAL A 52 3.58 -1.14 10.14
CA VAL A 52 3.33 -1.71 8.81
C VAL A 52 3.91 -0.81 7.73
N THR A 53 4.72 -1.39 6.85
CA THR A 53 5.21 -0.71 5.64
C THR A 53 5.00 -1.64 4.47
N VAL A 54 4.34 -1.14 3.42
CA VAL A 54 4.05 -1.91 2.21
C VAL A 54 4.57 -1.14 1.00
N VAL A 55 5.24 -1.86 0.09
CA VAL A 55 5.74 -1.29 -1.16
C VAL A 55 5.19 -2.13 -2.31
N LEU A 56 4.39 -1.49 -3.17
CA LEU A 56 3.85 -2.10 -4.37
C LEU A 56 4.46 -1.43 -5.59
N LYS A 57 4.72 -2.21 -6.64
CA LYS A 57 5.29 -1.70 -7.90
C LYS A 57 4.23 -1.73 -8.99
N PHE A 58 4.08 -0.61 -9.68
CA PHE A 58 3.17 -0.45 -10.81
C PHE A 58 3.94 0.03 -12.04
N ALA A 59 3.38 -0.20 -13.22
CA ALA A 59 4.00 0.25 -14.47
C ALA A 59 4.08 1.78 -14.57
N SER A 60 3.19 2.50 -13.88
CA SER A 60 3.12 3.95 -13.87
C SER A 60 2.29 4.44 -12.68
N LYS A 61 2.37 5.74 -12.40
CA LYS A 61 1.45 6.34 -11.42
C LYS A 61 -0.01 6.18 -11.85
N GLU A 62 -0.27 6.28 -13.15
CA GLU A 62 -1.63 6.08 -13.68
C GLU A 62 -2.16 4.69 -13.34
N ALA A 63 -1.32 3.67 -13.51
CA ALA A 63 -1.69 2.29 -13.15
C ALA A 63 -1.96 2.16 -11.65
N GLY A 64 -1.16 2.81 -10.83
CA GLY A 64 -1.35 2.84 -9.38
C GLY A 64 -2.68 3.49 -8.99
N TRP A 65 -3.00 4.64 -9.58
CA TRP A 65 -4.27 5.31 -9.35
C TRP A 65 -5.46 4.50 -9.86
N ALA A 66 -5.31 3.83 -11.01
CA ALA A 66 -6.36 2.98 -11.56
C ALA A 66 -6.70 1.83 -10.61
N TRP A 67 -5.69 1.21 -10.03
CA TRP A 67 -5.89 0.19 -8.99
C TRP A 67 -6.57 0.79 -7.76
N TYR A 68 -6.04 1.89 -7.24
CA TYR A 68 -6.56 2.50 -6.01
C TYR A 68 -8.03 2.90 -6.16
N ASN A 69 -8.39 3.46 -7.31
CA ASN A 69 -9.74 3.94 -7.59
C ASN A 69 -10.66 2.86 -8.20
N SER A 70 -10.16 1.63 -8.36
CA SER A 70 -10.99 0.56 -8.90
C SER A 70 -12.17 0.26 -7.96
N PRO A 71 -13.33 -0.13 -8.52
CA PRO A 71 -14.47 -0.48 -7.68
C PRO A 71 -14.14 -1.61 -6.69
N GLU A 72 -13.32 -2.57 -7.10
CA GLU A 72 -12.91 -3.70 -6.28
C GLU A 72 -12.14 -3.23 -5.06
N TYR A 73 -11.14 -2.36 -5.23
CA TYR A 73 -10.36 -1.88 -4.12
C TYR A 73 -11.15 -0.90 -3.25
N GLN A 74 -11.92 -0.01 -3.86
CA GLN A 74 -12.75 0.95 -3.11
C GLN A 74 -13.79 0.26 -2.24
N ALA A 75 -14.23 -0.94 -2.62
CA ALA A 75 -15.17 -1.71 -1.80
C ALA A 75 -14.54 -2.21 -0.50
N ILE A 76 -13.21 -2.32 -0.40
CA ILE A 76 -12.52 -2.90 0.75
C ILE A 76 -11.53 -1.95 1.44
N VAL A 77 -11.24 -0.80 0.85
CA VAL A 77 -10.20 0.10 1.38
C VAL A 77 -10.51 0.58 2.80
N HIS A 78 -11.80 0.69 3.15
CA HIS A 78 -12.23 1.09 4.50
C HIS A 78 -11.76 0.11 5.57
N LEU A 79 -11.54 -1.16 5.23
CA LEU A 79 -11.02 -2.14 6.18
C LEU A 79 -9.63 -1.71 6.68
N ARG A 80 -8.86 -1.02 5.83
CA ARG A 80 -7.57 -0.47 6.23
C ARG A 80 -7.73 0.94 6.81
N THR A 81 -8.40 1.85 6.11
CA THR A 81 -8.42 3.26 6.50
C THR A 81 -9.19 3.52 7.79
N ASP A 82 -10.23 2.74 8.07
CA ASP A 82 -11.01 2.91 9.31
C ASP A 82 -10.32 2.31 10.53
N HIS A 83 -9.31 1.47 10.35
CA HIS A 83 -8.69 0.71 11.43
C HIS A 83 -7.18 0.95 11.55
N THR A 84 -6.68 1.97 10.87
CA THR A 84 -5.26 2.33 10.88
C THR A 84 -5.08 3.83 10.89
N LYS A 85 -3.87 4.27 11.26
CA LYS A 85 -3.41 5.65 11.11
C LYS A 85 -2.07 5.66 10.42
N GLY A 86 -1.96 6.44 9.36
CA GLY A 86 -0.71 6.55 8.62
C GLY A 86 -0.90 7.24 7.29
N THR A 87 0.01 6.96 6.38
CA THR A 87 0.07 7.63 5.08
C THR A 87 0.26 6.62 3.96
N ALA A 88 -0.12 7.02 2.76
CA ALA A 88 0.17 6.27 1.55
C ALA A 88 0.50 7.29 0.45
N VAL A 89 1.52 6.98 -0.33
CA VAL A 89 1.97 7.85 -1.42
C VAL A 89 2.20 7.03 -2.68
N LEU A 90 2.04 7.68 -3.84
CA LEU A 90 2.49 7.15 -5.12
C LEU A 90 3.67 7.99 -5.58
N ILE A 91 4.77 7.33 -5.89
CA ILE A 91 5.99 7.99 -6.32
C ILE A 91 6.52 7.37 -7.61
N ASP A 92 7.22 8.16 -8.40
CA ASP A 92 7.92 7.65 -9.59
C ASP A 92 9.25 7.05 -9.20
N GLN A 93 9.68 6.07 -9.99
CA GLN A 93 11.03 5.52 -9.88
C GLN A 93 12.06 6.63 -10.08
N TRP A 94 13.09 6.63 -9.26
CA TRP A 94 14.21 7.56 -9.43
C TRP A 94 15.05 7.14 -10.61
N SER A 95 15.46 8.12 -11.40
CA SER A 95 16.42 7.94 -12.47
C SER A 95 17.55 8.94 -12.26
N PRO A 96 18.81 8.50 -12.33
CA PRO A 96 19.92 9.44 -12.20
C PRO A 96 19.91 10.46 -13.33
N PRO A 97 20.30 11.70 -13.07
CA PRO A 97 20.44 12.70 -14.13
C PRO A 97 21.51 12.28 -15.13
N ALA A 98 21.26 12.61 -16.40
CA ALA A 98 22.18 12.27 -17.49
C ALA A 98 23.48 13.10 -17.40
#